data_4c3cb0610654d9b193597de7614d32e0
#
_entry.id   4c3cb0610654d9b193597de7614d32e0
#
_cell.length_a   1.000
_cell.length_b   1.000
_cell.length_c   1.000
_cell.angle_alpha   90.00
_cell.angle_beta   90.00
_cell.angle_gamma   90.00
#
_symmetry.space_group_name_H-M   'P 1'
#
loop_
_entity.id
_entity.type
_entity.pdbx_description
1 polymer ?
#
loop_
_entity_poly.entity_id
_entity_poly.type
_entity_poly.pdbx_seq_one_letter_code
_entity_poly.pdbx_strand_id
1 'polypeptide(L)'
;MTPAPGPTLTDHVKHAKQLMDKAVEAVKREFSTVRTGKATTALLDLVRVEAYGNEMPLTQVASVAAPEPKLLTVQPWDKSLMKAVEKGILASDLGLTPSNDGNIIRIPLPPLTEERRKELAKVVHKLAEEGRVAIRHARTETMNRIKKTEHVSSDDQKHAEKEVQKTHDEHLKAVDAAVKAKEAEIMEV
;
A
#
# COMPACT_ATOMS: atom_id res chain seq x y z
N MET A 1 -33.00 -0.96 -36.82
CA MET A 1 -31.86 -0.91 -35.86
C MET A 1 -32.19 -1.87 -34.72
N THR A 2 -31.57 -3.03 -34.72
CA THR A 2 -31.66 -3.99 -33.59
C THR A 2 -30.96 -3.37 -32.39
N PRO A 3 -31.60 -3.25 -31.22
CA PRO A 3 -30.90 -2.78 -30.02
C PRO A 3 -29.73 -3.71 -29.73
N ALA A 4 -28.60 -3.15 -29.32
CA ALA A 4 -27.45 -3.94 -28.92
C ALA A 4 -27.86 -4.88 -27.78
N PRO A 5 -27.42 -6.16 -27.78
CA PRO A 5 -27.74 -7.08 -26.70
C PRO A 5 -27.29 -6.48 -25.37
N GLY A 6 -28.17 -6.49 -24.39
CA GLY A 6 -27.88 -6.01 -23.04
C GLY A 6 -26.72 -6.81 -22.40
N PRO A 7 -26.13 -6.32 -21.30
CA PRO A 7 -25.03 -7.01 -20.64
C PRO A 7 -25.43 -8.43 -20.23
N THR A 8 -24.58 -9.39 -20.54
CA THR A 8 -24.77 -10.80 -20.23
C THR A 8 -24.43 -11.11 -18.77
N LEU A 9 -24.86 -12.28 -18.26
CA LEU A 9 -24.47 -12.74 -16.92
C LEU A 9 -22.96 -12.78 -16.75
N THR A 10 -22.24 -13.20 -17.78
CA THR A 10 -20.77 -13.23 -17.79
C THR A 10 -20.18 -11.83 -17.65
N ASP A 11 -20.80 -10.82 -18.26
CA ASP A 11 -20.35 -9.42 -18.14
C ASP A 11 -20.57 -8.89 -16.71
N HIS A 12 -21.66 -9.27 -16.07
CA HIS A 12 -21.93 -8.91 -14.68
C HIS A 12 -20.90 -9.55 -13.73
N VAL A 13 -20.57 -10.83 -13.91
CA VAL A 13 -19.55 -11.53 -13.12
C VAL A 13 -18.16 -10.90 -13.31
N LYS A 14 -17.76 -10.62 -14.55
CA LYS A 14 -16.49 -9.94 -14.86
C LYS A 14 -16.42 -8.55 -14.23
N HIS A 15 -17.51 -7.79 -14.34
CA HIS A 15 -17.59 -6.45 -13.75
C HIS A 15 -17.47 -6.49 -12.22
N ALA A 16 -18.15 -7.45 -11.57
CA ALA A 16 -18.02 -7.67 -10.13
C ALA A 16 -16.57 -7.94 -9.72
N LYS A 17 -15.90 -8.86 -10.44
CA LYS A 17 -14.51 -9.18 -10.20
C LYS A 17 -13.61 -7.94 -10.31
N GLN A 18 -13.78 -7.13 -11.37
CA GLN A 18 -13.01 -5.90 -11.55
C GLN A 18 -13.23 -4.89 -10.41
N LEU A 19 -14.46 -4.76 -9.90
CA LEU A 19 -14.75 -3.88 -8.77
C LEU A 19 -14.10 -4.39 -7.48
N MET A 20 -14.13 -5.70 -7.26
CA MET A 20 -13.52 -6.33 -6.09
C MET A 20 -11.98 -6.28 -6.17
N ASP A 21 -11.39 -6.50 -7.34
CA ASP A 21 -9.94 -6.33 -7.59
C ASP A 21 -9.50 -4.89 -7.25
N LYS A 22 -10.23 -3.89 -7.76
CA LYS A 22 -9.96 -2.48 -7.45
C LYS A 22 -10.07 -2.17 -5.95
N ALA A 23 -11.02 -2.78 -5.25
CA ALA A 23 -11.16 -2.60 -3.81
C ALA A 23 -9.95 -3.18 -3.05
N VAL A 24 -9.46 -4.37 -3.42
CA VAL A 24 -8.27 -4.98 -2.82
C VAL A 24 -7.02 -4.16 -3.12
N GLU A 25 -6.87 -3.67 -4.36
CA GLU A 25 -5.76 -2.81 -4.75
C GLU A 25 -5.78 -1.47 -3.98
N ALA A 26 -6.96 -0.89 -3.78
CA ALA A 26 -7.10 0.31 -2.97
C ALA A 26 -6.65 0.07 -1.53
N VAL A 27 -7.09 -1.02 -0.88
CA VAL A 27 -6.64 -1.40 0.46
C VAL A 27 -5.12 -1.56 0.53
N LYS A 28 -4.52 -2.25 -0.43
CA LYS A 28 -3.06 -2.42 -0.48
C LYS A 28 -2.33 -1.09 -0.63
N ARG A 29 -2.87 -0.20 -1.44
CA ARG A 29 -2.33 1.15 -1.63
C ARG A 29 -2.42 1.97 -0.35
N GLU A 30 -3.57 1.97 0.32
CA GLU A 30 -3.75 2.63 1.60
C GLU A 30 -2.81 2.05 2.68
N PHE A 31 -2.62 0.73 2.70
CA PHE A 31 -1.66 0.09 3.60
C PHE A 31 -0.22 0.53 3.34
N SER A 32 0.15 0.84 2.11
CA SER A 32 1.48 1.37 1.80
C SER A 32 1.71 2.78 2.34
N THR A 33 0.65 3.56 2.54
CA THR A 33 0.74 4.90 3.15
C THR A 33 0.90 4.85 4.67
N VAL A 34 0.52 3.73 5.31
CA VAL A 34 0.69 3.53 6.74
C VAL A 34 2.16 3.31 7.05
N ARG A 35 2.81 4.31 7.64
CA ARG A 35 4.22 4.26 8.03
C ARG A 35 4.38 3.35 9.24
N THR A 36 4.96 2.18 9.03
CA THR A 36 5.17 1.16 10.07
C THR A 36 6.48 1.31 10.83
N GLY A 37 7.25 2.38 10.56
CA GLY A 37 8.58 2.56 11.15
C GLY A 37 9.66 1.70 10.52
N LYS A 38 9.33 0.89 9.50
CA LYS A 38 10.30 0.12 8.73
C LYS A 38 11.12 1.03 7.84
N ALA A 39 12.42 0.80 7.82
CA ALA A 39 13.35 1.52 6.96
C ALA A 39 13.03 1.25 5.48
N THR A 40 12.54 2.26 4.79
CA THR A 40 12.36 2.24 3.34
C THR A 40 13.13 3.40 2.72
N THR A 41 13.76 3.16 1.59
CA THR A 41 14.49 4.21 0.85
C THR A 41 13.59 5.39 0.48
N ALA A 42 12.30 5.12 0.26
CA ALA A 42 11.29 6.14 -0.02
C ALA A 42 11.13 7.21 1.09
N LEU A 43 11.54 6.93 2.33
CA LEU A 43 11.56 7.92 3.40
C LEU A 43 12.51 9.09 3.10
N LEU A 44 13.57 8.84 2.36
CA LEU A 44 14.61 9.81 2.03
C LEU A 44 14.38 10.49 0.67
N ASP A 45 13.38 10.11 -0.11
CA ASP A 45 13.07 10.73 -1.42
C ASP A 45 12.68 12.20 -1.30
N LEU A 46 12.15 12.60 -0.16
CA LEU A 46 11.75 13.98 0.13
C LEU A 46 12.91 14.84 0.66
N VAL A 47 14.04 14.23 1.00
CA VAL A 47 15.19 14.95 1.55
C VAL A 47 15.89 15.74 0.44
N ARG A 48 16.07 17.03 0.68
CA ARG A 48 16.83 17.94 -0.19
C ARG A 48 18.21 18.18 0.40
N VAL A 49 19.21 18.18 -0.45
CA VAL A 49 20.60 18.39 -0.10
C VAL A 49 21.15 19.55 -0.93
N GLU A 50 21.83 20.46 -0.28
CA GLU A 50 22.56 21.53 -0.95
C GLU A 50 23.89 20.97 -1.50
N ALA A 51 23.92 20.71 -2.80
CA ALA A 51 25.06 20.15 -3.48
C ALA A 51 25.42 21.03 -4.69
N TYR A 52 26.70 21.32 -4.86
CA TYR A 52 27.23 22.13 -5.99
C TYR A 52 26.53 23.48 -6.17
N GLY A 53 26.08 24.10 -5.05
CA GLY A 53 25.38 25.39 -5.08
C GLY A 53 23.91 25.35 -5.45
N ASN A 54 23.31 24.15 -5.55
CA ASN A 54 21.91 23.95 -5.84
C ASN A 54 21.26 22.94 -4.86
N GLU A 55 19.96 23.10 -4.61
CA GLU A 55 19.18 22.09 -3.91
C GLU A 55 18.84 20.92 -4.83
N MET A 56 19.28 19.74 -4.45
CA MET A 56 19.06 18.51 -5.22
C MET A 56 18.41 17.43 -4.34
N PRO A 57 17.62 16.52 -4.91
CA PRO A 57 17.14 15.33 -4.19
C PRO A 57 18.32 14.48 -3.73
N LEU A 58 18.21 13.92 -2.51
CA LEU A 58 19.27 13.07 -1.94
C LEU A 58 19.65 11.91 -2.87
N THR A 59 18.68 11.33 -3.57
CA THR A 59 18.87 10.21 -4.51
C THR A 59 19.73 10.54 -5.72
N GLN A 60 19.94 11.83 -6.02
CA GLN A 60 20.81 12.28 -7.12
C GLN A 60 22.27 12.48 -6.69
N VAL A 61 22.53 12.55 -5.39
CA VAL A 61 23.88 12.81 -4.86
C VAL A 61 24.44 11.66 -4.02
N ALA A 62 23.60 10.67 -3.69
CA ALA A 62 23.97 9.53 -2.86
C ALA A 62 23.22 8.27 -3.23
N SER A 63 23.83 7.13 -2.96
CA SER A 63 23.15 5.83 -2.96
C SER A 63 22.47 5.61 -1.61
N VAL A 64 21.19 5.23 -1.64
CA VAL A 64 20.38 4.97 -0.45
C VAL A 64 20.06 3.49 -0.39
N ALA A 65 20.27 2.85 0.76
CA ALA A 65 19.95 1.45 0.99
C ALA A 65 19.31 1.25 2.38
N ALA A 66 18.53 0.19 2.51
CA ALA A 66 17.95 -0.26 3.78
C ALA A 66 18.45 -1.70 4.07
N PRO A 67 19.66 -1.85 4.62
CA PRO A 67 20.23 -3.18 4.89
C PRO A 67 19.49 -3.91 6.00
N GLU A 68 18.86 -3.19 6.91
CA GLU A 68 18.10 -3.72 8.04
C GLU A 68 16.75 -3.00 8.19
N PRO A 69 15.75 -3.63 8.80
CA PRO A 69 14.41 -3.04 8.99
C PRO A 69 14.40 -1.72 9.77
N LYS A 70 15.44 -1.43 10.54
CA LYS A 70 15.58 -0.23 11.38
C LYS A 70 16.77 0.65 11.02
N LEU A 71 17.46 0.36 9.93
CA LEU A 71 18.67 1.07 9.54
C LEU A 71 18.59 1.50 8.08
N LEU A 72 18.69 2.79 7.84
CA LEU A 72 18.97 3.33 6.52
C LEU A 72 20.45 3.67 6.41
N THR A 73 21.03 3.43 5.25
CA THR A 73 22.39 3.84 4.92
C THR A 73 22.38 4.73 3.71
N VAL A 74 23.14 5.80 3.79
CA VAL A 74 23.32 6.77 2.71
C VAL A 74 24.81 6.88 2.41
N GLN A 75 25.17 6.58 1.19
CA GLN A 75 26.55 6.67 0.71
C GLN A 75 26.63 7.75 -0.38
N PRO A 76 27.15 8.94 -0.07
CA PRO A 76 27.40 9.98 -1.06
C PRO A 76 28.40 9.52 -2.10
N TRP A 77 28.19 9.84 -3.35
CA TRP A 77 29.14 9.54 -4.43
C TRP A 77 30.39 10.39 -4.32
N ASP A 78 30.24 11.60 -3.78
CA ASP A 78 31.35 12.50 -3.48
C ASP A 78 31.48 12.68 -1.96
N LYS A 79 32.66 12.34 -1.41
CA LYS A 79 32.95 12.48 0.01
C LYS A 79 32.86 13.93 0.51
N SER A 80 33.08 14.92 -0.36
CA SER A 80 32.94 16.33 -0.01
C SER A 80 31.51 16.71 0.37
N LEU A 81 30.51 15.98 -0.14
CA LEU A 81 29.09 16.21 0.13
C LEU A 81 28.60 15.57 1.44
N MET A 82 29.44 14.82 2.15
CA MET A 82 29.08 14.11 3.37
C MET A 82 28.38 15.02 4.40
N LYS A 83 28.97 16.18 4.69
CA LYS A 83 28.41 17.17 5.62
C LYS A 83 27.11 17.80 5.11
N ALA A 84 27.03 18.04 3.80
CA ALA A 84 25.82 18.59 3.19
C ALA A 84 24.65 17.60 3.24
N VAL A 85 24.94 16.34 2.98
CA VAL A 85 23.95 15.25 3.10
C VAL A 85 23.48 15.08 4.56
N GLU A 86 24.40 15.05 5.50
CA GLU A 86 24.07 14.97 6.94
C GLU A 86 23.19 16.14 7.38
N LYS A 87 23.56 17.37 6.98
CA LYS A 87 22.78 18.59 7.25
C LYS A 87 21.40 18.53 6.61
N GLY A 88 21.28 18.06 5.37
CA GLY A 88 20.00 17.90 4.67
C GLY A 88 19.07 16.90 5.36
N ILE A 89 19.62 15.81 5.88
CA ILE A 89 18.85 14.81 6.63
C ILE A 89 18.39 15.39 7.98
N LEU A 90 19.25 16.09 8.70
CA LEU A 90 18.92 16.76 9.96
C LEU A 90 17.88 17.87 9.80
N ALA A 91 17.94 18.61 8.70
CA ALA A 91 17.01 19.69 8.39
C ALA A 91 15.64 19.16 7.91
N SER A 92 15.54 17.88 7.57
CA SER A 92 14.26 17.26 7.18
C SER A 92 13.35 17.07 8.39
N ASP A 93 12.03 17.26 8.20
CA ASP A 93 11.01 17.05 9.24
C ASP A 93 10.82 15.56 9.63
N LEU A 94 11.76 14.71 9.24
CA LEU A 94 11.69 13.26 9.50
C LEU A 94 12.11 12.89 10.93
N GLY A 95 12.73 13.80 11.68
CA GLY A 95 13.20 13.54 13.05
C GLY A 95 14.31 12.48 13.14
N LEU A 96 15.08 12.31 12.06
CA LEU A 96 16.13 11.30 11.97
C LEU A 96 17.47 11.87 12.45
N THR A 97 18.23 11.05 13.16
CA THR A 97 19.57 11.40 13.65
C THR A 97 20.62 10.62 12.86
N PRO A 98 21.26 11.22 11.85
CA PRO A 98 22.30 10.56 11.09
C PRO A 98 23.58 10.39 11.93
N SER A 99 24.28 9.28 11.73
CA SER A 99 25.62 9.00 12.25
C SER A 99 26.58 8.81 11.09
N ASN A 100 27.68 9.55 11.10
CA ASN A 100 28.66 9.58 10.01
C ASN A 100 29.88 8.73 10.36
N ASP A 101 30.20 7.75 9.51
CA ASP A 101 31.33 6.83 9.63
C ASP A 101 32.52 7.23 8.72
N GLY A 102 32.46 8.43 8.10
CA GLY A 102 33.46 8.90 7.16
C GLY A 102 33.29 8.47 5.71
N ASN A 103 32.57 7.40 5.44
CA ASN A 103 32.26 6.91 4.10
C ASN A 103 30.74 6.70 3.89
N ILE A 104 30.02 6.38 4.96
CA ILE A 104 28.61 6.04 4.94
C ILE A 104 27.93 6.77 6.09
N ILE A 105 26.77 7.34 5.82
CA ILE A 105 25.88 7.90 6.85
C ILE A 105 24.87 6.82 7.22
N ARG A 106 24.84 6.47 8.51
CA ARG A 106 23.89 5.51 9.09
C ARG A 106 22.78 6.28 9.78
N ILE A 107 21.55 5.91 9.48
CA ILE A 107 20.35 6.53 10.04
C ILE A 107 19.57 5.46 10.76
N PRO A 108 19.74 5.32 12.09
CA PRO A 108 18.91 4.42 12.87
C PRO A 108 17.50 4.98 12.97
N LEU A 109 16.50 4.14 12.75
CA LEU A 109 15.10 4.50 12.96
C LEU A 109 14.69 4.13 14.39
N PRO A 110 14.07 5.06 15.14
CA PRO A 110 13.60 4.76 16.48
C PRO A 110 12.51 3.67 16.42
N PRO A 111 12.49 2.73 17.38
CA PRO A 111 11.44 1.72 17.45
C PRO A 111 10.08 2.39 17.74
N LEU A 112 9.02 1.84 17.18
CA LEU A 112 7.67 2.28 17.52
C LEU A 112 7.36 1.93 18.97
N THR A 113 6.74 2.85 19.69
CA THR A 113 6.19 2.56 21.02
C THR A 113 5.01 1.59 20.90
N GLU A 114 4.72 0.82 21.96
CA GLU A 114 3.58 -0.10 21.98
C GLU A 114 2.25 0.62 21.71
N GLU A 115 2.11 1.83 22.23
CA GLU A 115 0.92 2.67 22.00
C GLU A 115 0.77 3.00 20.53
N ARG A 116 1.87 3.40 19.87
CA ARG A 116 1.87 3.72 18.45
C ARG A 116 1.58 2.50 17.58
N ARG A 117 2.10 1.31 17.93
CA ARG A 117 1.77 0.05 17.25
C ARG A 117 0.26 -0.25 17.34
N LYS A 118 -0.35 -0.08 18.51
CA LYS A 118 -1.79 -0.27 18.71
C LYS A 118 -2.63 0.71 17.89
N GLU A 119 -2.21 1.96 17.80
CA GLU A 119 -2.87 2.96 16.95
C GLU A 119 -2.79 2.58 15.47
N LEU A 120 -1.60 2.20 14.99
CA LEU A 120 -1.42 1.78 13.60
C LEU A 120 -2.23 0.53 13.27
N ALA A 121 -2.31 -0.45 14.17
CA ALA A 121 -3.16 -1.62 14.00
C ALA A 121 -4.64 -1.23 13.84
N LYS A 122 -5.14 -0.28 14.66
CA LYS A 122 -6.51 0.24 14.52
C LYS A 122 -6.74 0.90 13.16
N VAL A 123 -5.77 1.68 12.67
CA VAL A 123 -5.84 2.30 11.34
C VAL A 123 -5.91 1.23 10.25
N VAL A 124 -5.05 0.21 10.31
CA VAL A 124 -5.05 -0.91 9.36
C VAL A 124 -6.41 -1.63 9.34
N HIS A 125 -6.97 -1.92 10.52
CA HIS A 125 -8.28 -2.56 10.61
C HIS A 125 -9.40 -1.69 10.02
N LYS A 126 -9.36 -0.38 10.26
CA LYS A 126 -10.33 0.56 9.68
C LYS A 126 -10.28 0.56 8.16
N LEU A 127 -9.09 0.71 7.59
CA LEU A 127 -8.89 0.70 6.14
C LEU A 127 -9.31 -0.65 5.50
N ALA A 128 -9.01 -1.76 6.19
CA ALA A 128 -9.45 -3.08 5.76
C ALA A 128 -10.98 -3.20 5.76
N GLU A 129 -11.67 -2.66 6.77
CA GLU A 129 -13.12 -2.72 6.82
C GLU A 129 -13.78 -1.89 5.72
N GLU A 130 -13.24 -0.74 5.39
CA GLU A 130 -13.66 0.05 4.22
C GLU A 130 -13.56 -0.77 2.93
N GLY A 131 -12.47 -1.51 2.74
CA GLY A 131 -12.29 -2.43 1.61
C GLY A 131 -13.29 -3.59 1.62
N ARG A 132 -13.54 -4.20 2.78
CA ARG A 132 -14.55 -5.26 2.91
C ARG A 132 -15.96 -4.76 2.59
N VAL A 133 -16.29 -3.54 3.01
CA VAL A 133 -17.58 -2.90 2.67
C VAL A 133 -17.70 -2.71 1.16
N ALA A 134 -16.66 -2.23 0.48
CA ALA A 134 -16.66 -2.08 -0.98
C ALA A 134 -16.85 -3.43 -1.71
N ILE A 135 -16.18 -4.49 -1.25
CA ILE A 135 -16.32 -5.84 -1.80
C ILE A 135 -17.76 -6.36 -1.59
N ARG A 136 -18.34 -6.21 -0.39
CA ARG A 136 -19.73 -6.61 -0.10
C ARG A 136 -20.73 -5.83 -0.95
N HIS A 137 -20.48 -4.52 -1.15
CA HIS A 137 -21.33 -3.69 -2.01
C HIS A 137 -21.29 -4.17 -3.46
N ALA A 138 -20.10 -4.41 -4.02
CA ALA A 138 -19.94 -4.95 -5.37
C ALA A 138 -20.70 -6.28 -5.56
N ARG A 139 -20.62 -7.18 -4.57
CA ARG A 139 -21.39 -8.44 -4.58
C ARG A 139 -22.89 -8.18 -4.62
N THR A 140 -23.40 -7.36 -3.69
CA THR A 140 -24.84 -7.10 -3.56
C THR A 140 -25.41 -6.45 -4.81
N GLU A 141 -24.70 -5.47 -5.36
CA GLU A 141 -25.10 -4.82 -6.60
C GLU A 141 -25.16 -5.81 -7.77
N THR A 142 -24.13 -6.65 -7.91
CA THR A 142 -24.08 -7.63 -8.99
C THR A 142 -25.15 -8.71 -8.84
N MET A 143 -25.41 -9.20 -7.62
CA MET A 143 -26.50 -10.15 -7.37
C MET A 143 -27.86 -9.57 -7.79
N ASN A 144 -28.09 -8.28 -7.51
CA ASN A 144 -29.32 -7.61 -7.93
C ASN A 144 -29.41 -7.45 -9.46
N ARG A 145 -28.29 -7.21 -10.14
CA ARG A 145 -28.24 -7.15 -11.61
C ARG A 145 -28.51 -8.51 -12.23
N ILE A 146 -27.90 -9.58 -11.72
CA ILE A 146 -28.13 -10.97 -12.18
C ILE A 146 -29.63 -11.30 -12.09
N LYS A 147 -30.29 -11.02 -10.97
CA LYS A 147 -31.72 -11.28 -10.75
C LYS A 147 -32.63 -10.50 -11.69
N LYS A 148 -32.21 -9.32 -12.16
CA LYS A 148 -32.95 -8.47 -13.09
C LYS A 148 -32.67 -8.78 -14.55
N THR A 149 -31.74 -9.69 -14.85
CA THR A 149 -31.41 -10.05 -16.24
C THR A 149 -32.51 -10.95 -16.77
N GLU A 150 -33.22 -10.48 -17.80
CA GLU A 150 -34.31 -11.18 -18.47
C GLU A 150 -33.77 -12.20 -19.48
N HIS A 151 -34.59 -13.16 -19.89
CA HIS A 151 -34.31 -14.18 -20.89
C HIS A 151 -33.11 -15.12 -20.56
N VAL A 152 -32.90 -15.39 -19.28
CA VAL A 152 -31.81 -16.28 -18.81
C VAL A 152 -32.44 -17.44 -18.01
N SER A 153 -31.82 -18.63 -18.12
CA SER A 153 -32.32 -19.80 -17.36
C SER A 153 -32.04 -19.61 -15.85
N SER A 154 -32.89 -20.17 -15.01
CA SER A 154 -32.70 -20.17 -13.55
C SER A 154 -31.40 -20.84 -13.12
N ASP A 155 -30.92 -21.82 -13.89
CA ASP A 155 -29.68 -22.53 -13.56
C ASP A 155 -28.45 -21.68 -13.92
N ASP A 156 -28.50 -20.93 -15.03
CA ASP A 156 -27.42 -19.97 -15.39
C ASP A 156 -27.33 -18.83 -14.38
N GLN A 157 -28.47 -18.32 -13.89
CA GLN A 157 -28.50 -17.32 -12.83
C GLN A 157 -27.85 -17.85 -11.55
N LYS A 158 -28.22 -19.06 -11.10
CA LYS A 158 -27.61 -19.69 -9.93
C LYS A 158 -26.10 -19.92 -10.10
N HIS A 159 -25.69 -20.30 -11.31
CA HIS A 159 -24.26 -20.47 -11.59
C HIS A 159 -23.49 -19.14 -11.46
N ALA A 160 -24.01 -18.08 -12.09
CA ALA A 160 -23.42 -16.75 -11.98
C ALA A 160 -23.39 -16.23 -10.52
N GLU A 161 -24.46 -16.44 -9.74
CA GLU A 161 -24.51 -16.11 -8.31
C GLU A 161 -23.42 -16.84 -7.51
N LYS A 162 -23.20 -18.13 -7.79
CA LYS A 162 -22.13 -18.92 -7.14
C LYS A 162 -20.74 -18.40 -7.51
N GLU A 163 -20.51 -18.03 -8.76
CA GLU A 163 -19.23 -17.46 -9.19
C GLU A 163 -18.96 -16.11 -8.50
N VAL A 164 -19.96 -15.23 -8.42
CA VAL A 164 -19.83 -13.96 -7.69
C VAL A 164 -19.56 -14.20 -6.22
N GLN A 165 -20.24 -15.16 -5.59
CA GLN A 165 -19.99 -15.52 -4.18
C GLN A 165 -18.57 -16.04 -3.97
N LYS A 166 -18.10 -16.94 -4.84
CA LYS A 166 -16.73 -17.46 -4.79
C LYS A 166 -15.70 -16.34 -4.91
N THR A 167 -15.88 -15.46 -5.90
CA THR A 167 -15.01 -14.29 -6.12
C THR A 167 -14.99 -13.38 -4.90
N HIS A 168 -16.16 -13.10 -4.30
CA HIS A 168 -16.27 -12.31 -3.07
C HIS A 168 -15.45 -12.92 -1.93
N ASP A 169 -15.59 -14.24 -1.69
CA ASP A 169 -14.91 -14.93 -0.59
C ASP A 169 -13.38 -14.95 -0.80
N GLU A 170 -12.92 -15.10 -2.04
CA GLU A 170 -11.51 -15.03 -2.41
C GLU A 170 -10.94 -13.63 -2.14
N HIS A 171 -11.69 -12.58 -2.47
CA HIS A 171 -11.23 -11.19 -2.25
C HIS A 171 -11.25 -10.80 -0.77
N LEU A 172 -12.20 -11.28 0.03
CA LEU A 172 -12.16 -11.11 1.49
C LEU A 172 -10.93 -11.77 2.10
N LYS A 173 -10.59 -13.00 1.67
CA LYS A 173 -9.37 -13.68 2.10
C LYS A 173 -8.11 -12.90 1.71
N ALA A 174 -8.09 -12.28 0.53
CA ALA A 174 -6.97 -11.45 0.11
C ALA A 174 -6.80 -10.20 0.99
N VAL A 175 -7.90 -9.55 1.40
CA VAL A 175 -7.85 -8.43 2.35
C VAL A 175 -7.35 -8.91 3.72
N ASP A 176 -7.85 -10.04 4.22
CA ASP A 176 -7.44 -10.59 5.52
C ASP A 176 -5.96 -11.00 5.53
N ALA A 177 -5.45 -11.55 4.42
CA ALA A 177 -4.03 -11.85 4.27
C ALA A 177 -3.18 -10.57 4.26
N ALA A 178 -3.65 -9.50 3.60
CA ALA A 178 -2.97 -8.22 3.60
C ALA A 178 -2.94 -7.57 5.00
N VAL A 179 -4.03 -7.69 5.76
CA VAL A 179 -4.09 -7.24 7.17
C VAL A 179 -3.05 -7.96 8.01
N LYS A 180 -3.03 -9.30 7.96
CA LYS A 180 -2.07 -10.11 8.73
C LYS A 180 -0.63 -9.77 8.39
N ALA A 181 -0.32 -9.58 7.10
CA ALA A 181 1.02 -9.19 6.66
C ALA A 181 1.41 -7.81 7.21
N LYS A 182 0.47 -6.84 7.18
CA LYS A 182 0.73 -5.49 7.69
C LYS A 182 0.83 -5.43 9.21
N GLU A 183 0.05 -6.22 9.92
CA GLU A 183 0.17 -6.37 11.38
C GLU A 183 1.52 -6.98 11.78
N ALA A 184 1.96 -8.05 11.10
CA ALA A 184 3.28 -8.62 11.31
C ALA A 184 4.38 -7.57 11.09
N GLU A 185 4.29 -6.79 10.01
CA GLU A 185 5.22 -5.69 9.73
C GLU A 185 5.26 -4.63 10.85
N ILE A 186 4.11 -4.27 11.43
CA ILE A 186 4.02 -3.33 12.56
C ILE A 186 4.65 -3.93 13.83
N MET A 187 4.55 -5.24 14.03
CA MET A 187 5.04 -5.92 15.23
C MET A 187 6.53 -6.27 15.17
N GLU A 188 7.10 -6.47 13.98
CA GLU A 188 8.52 -6.77 13.79
C GLU A 188 9.46 -5.59 14.04
N VAL A 189 8.95 -4.36 14.07
CA VAL A 189 9.75 -3.11 14.14
C VAL A 189 9.96 -2.64 15.56
#